data_b8f8aa8f0ebd0ea8c1358cd3fd633289
#
_entry.id   b8f8aa8f0ebd0ea8c1358cd3fd633289
#
_cell.length_a   1.000
_cell.length_b   1.000
_cell.length_c   1.000
_cell.angle_alpha   90.00
_cell.angle_beta   90.00
_cell.angle_gamma   90.00
#
_symmetry.space_group_name_H-M   'P 1'
#
loop_
_entity.id
_entity.type
_entity.pdbx_description
1 polymer ?
#
loop_
_entity_poly.entity_id
_entity_poly.type
_entity_poly.pdbx_seq_one_letter_code
_entity_poly.pdbx_strand_id
1 'polypeptide(L)'
;MKTLNLNKTALVIIDLQKGIAGREGFAPYSAQDVLAKNKELVTSLKNTEALIVFVHVKNYGGEALKPKTDNPPLAHGQIPADFSDFVMPEAYDKDYDNVIHVAKHNWGAFYGTDLDVQLRRRGIEEIVLSGIATTIGCDTTAREAFQHGYQVIAVEDAMTDFNGSLHKGIVDGIFTRLGRVRSTQEVVKMIEESK
;
A
#
# COMPACT_ATOMS: atom_id res chain seq x y z
N MET A 1 24.01 1.45 1.64
CA MET A 1 22.60 1.46 2.08
C MET A 1 22.45 0.38 3.14
N LYS A 2 21.55 0.50 4.13
CA LYS A 2 21.30 -0.64 5.03
C LYS A 2 20.48 -1.67 4.25
N THR A 3 20.90 -2.92 4.24
CA THR A 3 20.17 -4.08 3.69
C THR A 3 18.87 -4.31 4.49
N LEU A 4 17.92 -5.02 3.90
CA LEU A 4 16.70 -5.47 4.56
C LEU A 4 16.95 -6.84 5.25
N ASN A 5 16.20 -7.13 6.29
CA ASN A 5 16.07 -8.51 6.76
C ASN A 5 14.79 -9.07 6.14
N LEU A 6 14.91 -9.84 5.04
CA LEU A 6 13.76 -10.30 4.27
C LEU A 6 12.80 -11.12 5.13
N ASN A 7 13.28 -11.95 6.07
CA ASN A 7 12.44 -12.70 7.02
C ASN A 7 11.59 -11.83 7.93
N LYS A 8 11.91 -10.53 8.05
CA LYS A 8 11.25 -9.58 8.93
C LYS A 8 10.65 -8.40 8.19
N THR A 9 10.57 -8.50 6.86
CA THR A 9 10.07 -7.43 5.98
C THR A 9 8.79 -7.83 5.30
N ALA A 10 7.82 -6.90 5.23
CA ALA A 10 6.61 -7.04 4.42
C ALA A 10 6.49 -5.87 3.45
N LEU A 11 6.21 -6.15 2.18
CA LEU A 11 5.71 -5.17 1.22
C LEU A 11 4.19 -5.07 1.39
N VAL A 12 3.70 -3.90 1.77
CA VAL A 12 2.27 -3.63 1.96
C VAL A 12 1.80 -2.67 0.88
N ILE A 13 0.97 -3.16 -0.03
CA ILE A 13 0.48 -2.48 -1.23
C ILE A 13 -0.96 -2.05 -1.01
N ILE A 14 -1.20 -0.74 -1.01
CA ILE A 14 -2.50 -0.15 -0.68
C ILE A 14 -3.32 0.10 -1.94
N ASP A 15 -4.50 -0.53 -1.99
CA ASP A 15 -5.63 -0.21 -2.87
C ASP A 15 -5.33 -0.16 -4.37
N LEU A 16 -4.39 -0.97 -4.87
CA LEU A 16 -4.19 -1.16 -6.31
C LEU A 16 -5.30 -2.08 -6.88
N GLN A 17 -6.54 -1.61 -6.78
CA GLN A 17 -7.76 -2.27 -7.19
C GLN A 17 -8.51 -1.48 -8.26
N LYS A 18 -9.38 -2.13 -9.04
CA LYS A 18 -10.07 -1.53 -10.20
C LYS A 18 -10.85 -0.26 -9.85
N GLY A 19 -11.56 -0.27 -8.72
CA GLY A 19 -12.37 0.88 -8.30
C GLY A 19 -11.57 2.11 -7.84
N ILE A 20 -10.25 1.98 -7.65
CA ILE A 20 -9.35 3.06 -7.23
C ILE A 20 -8.32 3.32 -8.32
N ALA A 21 -7.45 2.38 -8.63
CA ALA A 21 -6.39 2.54 -9.62
C ALA A 21 -6.92 2.70 -11.07
N GLY A 22 -8.17 2.33 -11.34
CA GLY A 22 -8.84 2.57 -12.62
C GLY A 22 -9.33 4.01 -12.84
N ARG A 23 -9.14 4.91 -11.88
CA ARG A 23 -9.53 6.32 -11.99
C ARG A 23 -8.47 7.12 -12.73
N GLU A 24 -8.88 8.29 -13.22
CA GLU A 24 -7.98 9.27 -13.86
C GLU A 24 -7.67 10.42 -12.89
N GLY A 25 -6.72 11.28 -13.28
CA GLY A 25 -6.40 12.52 -12.57
C GLY A 25 -5.39 12.36 -11.44
N PHE A 26 -4.66 11.27 -11.39
CA PHE A 26 -3.58 11.08 -10.42
C PHE A 26 -2.37 11.99 -10.69
N ALA A 27 -1.74 12.47 -9.62
CA ALA A 27 -0.53 13.26 -9.60
C ALA A 27 0.28 12.98 -8.32
N PRO A 28 1.63 12.97 -8.36
CA PRO A 28 2.48 13.33 -9.49
C PRO A 28 2.66 12.23 -10.53
N TYR A 29 2.36 10.97 -10.18
CA TYR A 29 2.53 9.81 -11.05
C TYR A 29 1.17 9.30 -11.54
N SER A 30 1.10 8.79 -12.77
CA SER A 30 -0.09 8.12 -13.27
C SER A 30 -0.31 6.78 -12.55
N ALA A 31 -1.54 6.24 -12.62
CA ALA A 31 -1.80 4.90 -12.12
C ALA A 31 -0.90 3.84 -12.78
N GLN A 32 -0.64 3.98 -14.09
CA GLN A 32 0.23 3.09 -14.84
C GLN A 32 1.67 3.13 -14.34
N ASP A 33 2.21 4.31 -14.02
CA ASP A 33 3.55 4.44 -13.45
C ASP A 33 3.63 3.73 -12.10
N VAL A 34 2.64 3.99 -11.22
CA VAL A 34 2.57 3.34 -9.89
C VAL A 34 2.45 1.82 -10.02
N LEU A 35 1.63 1.32 -10.94
CA LEU A 35 1.50 -0.12 -11.18
C LEU A 35 2.82 -0.73 -11.67
N ALA A 36 3.53 -0.06 -12.58
CA ALA A 36 4.82 -0.53 -13.07
C ALA A 36 5.85 -0.62 -11.93
N LYS A 37 5.92 0.41 -11.06
CA LYS A 37 6.81 0.43 -9.89
C LYS A 37 6.47 -0.65 -8.87
N ASN A 38 5.20 -0.85 -8.59
CA ASN A 38 4.76 -1.93 -7.71
C ASN A 38 5.07 -3.31 -8.28
N LYS A 39 4.97 -3.50 -9.61
CA LYS A 39 5.38 -4.73 -10.26
C LYS A 39 6.88 -5.01 -10.10
N GLU A 40 7.74 -3.99 -10.21
CA GLU A 40 9.17 -4.12 -9.94
C GLU A 40 9.42 -4.62 -8.50
N LEU A 41 8.77 -4.01 -7.50
CA LEU A 41 8.87 -4.41 -6.09
C LEU A 41 8.39 -5.85 -5.86
N VAL A 42 7.21 -6.19 -6.33
CA VAL A 42 6.61 -7.54 -6.19
C VAL A 42 7.51 -8.59 -6.84
N THR A 43 7.99 -8.33 -8.07
CA THR A 43 8.86 -9.26 -8.78
C THR A 43 10.19 -9.48 -8.05
N SER A 44 10.77 -8.43 -7.46
CA SER A 44 12.02 -8.54 -6.70
C SER A 44 11.88 -9.35 -5.43
N LEU A 45 10.66 -9.45 -4.85
CA LEU A 45 10.36 -10.22 -3.65
C LEU A 45 9.75 -11.60 -3.93
N LYS A 46 9.56 -11.97 -5.20
CA LYS A 46 8.94 -13.26 -5.56
C LYS A 46 9.70 -14.41 -4.89
N ASN A 47 8.97 -15.23 -4.13
CA ASN A 47 9.48 -16.44 -3.49
C ASN A 47 10.73 -16.19 -2.63
N THR A 48 10.83 -15.00 -2.04
CA THR A 48 11.77 -14.70 -0.97
C THR A 48 11.08 -14.92 0.39
N GLU A 49 11.83 -14.76 1.46
CA GLU A 49 11.31 -14.87 2.82
C GLU A 49 10.45 -13.66 3.25
N ALA A 50 10.45 -12.58 2.47
CA ALA A 50 9.63 -11.40 2.73
C ALA A 50 8.17 -11.65 2.37
N LEU A 51 7.27 -11.07 3.14
CA LEU A 51 5.82 -11.14 2.89
C LEU A 51 5.39 -10.08 1.88
N ILE A 52 4.47 -10.43 0.98
CA ILE A 52 3.79 -9.48 0.09
C ILE A 52 2.32 -9.43 0.49
N VAL A 53 1.84 -8.24 0.84
CA VAL A 53 0.46 -8.02 1.29
C VAL A 53 -0.25 -7.10 0.31
N PHE A 54 -1.23 -7.64 -0.40
CA PHE A 54 -2.15 -6.83 -1.18
C PHE A 54 -3.34 -6.42 -0.32
N VAL A 55 -3.50 -5.11 -0.13
CA VAL A 55 -4.60 -4.54 0.64
C VAL A 55 -5.64 -3.98 -0.31
N HIS A 56 -6.92 -4.24 -0.05
CA HIS A 56 -8.01 -3.69 -0.83
C HIS A 56 -9.21 -3.26 0.04
N VAL A 57 -9.91 -2.24 -0.42
CA VAL A 57 -11.20 -1.85 0.17
C VAL A 57 -12.26 -2.83 -0.28
N LYS A 58 -12.97 -3.44 0.67
CA LYS A 58 -14.22 -4.16 0.43
C LYS A 58 -15.41 -3.32 0.90
N ASN A 59 -16.43 -3.32 0.08
CA ASN A 59 -17.67 -2.64 0.41
C ASN A 59 -18.62 -3.56 1.22
N TYR A 60 -19.21 -3.04 2.28
CA TYR A 60 -20.19 -3.74 3.11
C TYR A 60 -21.64 -3.52 2.68
N GLY A 61 -21.91 -3.39 1.38
CA GLY A 61 -23.29 -3.44 0.91
C GLY A 61 -24.19 -2.29 1.37
N GLY A 62 -23.66 -1.09 1.48
CA GLY A 62 -24.46 0.13 1.70
C GLY A 62 -24.55 0.65 3.14
N GLU A 63 -24.03 -0.09 4.12
CA GLU A 63 -23.98 0.34 5.53
C GLU A 63 -22.66 1.01 5.93
N ALA A 64 -21.84 1.43 4.94
CA ALA A 64 -20.65 2.19 5.23
C ALA A 64 -20.98 3.44 6.03
N LEU A 65 -20.20 3.73 7.07
CA LEU A 65 -20.27 5.00 7.80
C LEU A 65 -20.21 6.15 6.80
N LYS A 66 -21.24 6.99 6.83
CA LYS A 66 -21.30 8.21 6.02
C LYS A 66 -21.01 9.40 6.94
N PRO A 67 -19.73 9.71 7.18
CA PRO A 67 -19.39 10.83 8.05
C PRO A 67 -19.89 12.13 7.42
N LYS A 68 -20.33 13.05 8.26
CA LYS A 68 -20.62 14.42 7.83
C LYS A 68 -19.28 15.12 7.63
N THR A 69 -18.95 15.42 6.39
CA THR A 69 -17.67 16.07 6.01
C THR A 69 -17.95 17.30 5.16
N ASP A 70 -17.03 18.27 5.17
CA ASP A 70 -17.13 19.47 4.32
C ASP A 70 -17.00 19.12 2.84
N ASN A 71 -16.20 18.09 2.54
CA ASN A 71 -16.03 17.52 1.20
C ASN A 71 -16.58 16.08 1.18
N PRO A 72 -17.90 15.92 1.04
CA PRO A 72 -18.46 14.57 0.97
C PRO A 72 -17.93 13.84 -0.26
N PRO A 73 -17.74 12.51 -0.18
CA PRO A 73 -17.42 11.72 -1.35
C PRO A 73 -18.43 12.00 -2.46
N LEU A 74 -17.94 12.10 -3.69
CA LEU A 74 -18.84 12.19 -4.85
C LEU A 74 -19.89 11.09 -4.73
N ALA A 75 -21.16 11.42 -4.99
CA ALA A 75 -22.22 10.43 -5.01
C ALA A 75 -21.84 9.35 -6.03
N HIS A 76 -21.38 8.23 -5.54
CA HIS A 76 -21.07 7.10 -6.42
C HIS A 76 -22.39 6.49 -6.83
N GLY A 77 -22.57 6.28 -8.12
CA GLY A 77 -23.60 5.39 -8.64
C GLY A 77 -23.43 3.97 -8.06
N GLN A 78 -24.10 3.02 -8.65
CA GLN A 78 -23.95 1.62 -8.23
C GLN A 78 -22.46 1.21 -8.30
N ILE A 79 -21.91 0.74 -7.17
CA ILE A 79 -20.52 0.31 -7.09
C ILE A 79 -20.37 -0.95 -7.96
N PRO A 80 -19.44 -0.97 -8.94
CA PRO A 80 -19.21 -2.15 -9.78
C PRO A 80 -18.89 -3.39 -8.94
N ALA A 81 -19.33 -4.55 -9.39
CA ALA A 81 -19.11 -5.81 -8.68
C ALA A 81 -17.61 -6.15 -8.55
N ASP A 82 -16.80 -5.70 -9.50
CA ASP A 82 -15.34 -5.89 -9.53
C ASP A 82 -14.53 -4.74 -8.92
N PHE A 83 -15.20 -3.82 -8.23
CA PHE A 83 -14.56 -2.66 -7.56
C PHE A 83 -13.35 -3.05 -6.73
N SER A 84 -13.45 -4.15 -6.00
CA SER A 84 -12.42 -4.62 -5.06
C SER A 84 -11.36 -5.53 -5.69
N ASP A 85 -11.48 -5.88 -6.98
CA ASP A 85 -10.51 -6.74 -7.66
C ASP A 85 -9.19 -6.02 -7.83
N PHE A 86 -8.09 -6.71 -7.54
CA PHE A 86 -6.76 -6.17 -7.80
C PHE A 86 -6.52 -6.02 -9.30
N VAL A 87 -5.84 -4.93 -9.68
CA VAL A 87 -5.42 -4.71 -11.09
C VAL A 87 -4.08 -5.39 -11.41
N MET A 88 -3.35 -5.81 -10.39
CA MET A 88 -2.08 -6.51 -10.53
C MET A 88 -2.31 -8.03 -10.57
N PRO A 89 -1.96 -8.72 -11.67
CA PRO A 89 -2.12 -10.18 -11.79
C PRO A 89 -1.34 -10.96 -10.73
N GLU A 90 -0.23 -10.41 -10.28
CA GLU A 90 0.65 -10.99 -9.25
C GLU A 90 -0.09 -11.24 -7.92
N ALA A 91 -1.15 -10.49 -7.64
CA ALA A 91 -2.01 -10.73 -6.47
C ALA A 91 -2.70 -12.10 -6.51
N TYR A 92 -2.92 -12.65 -7.69
CA TYR A 92 -3.62 -13.93 -7.91
C TYR A 92 -2.71 -15.05 -8.42
N ASP A 93 -1.44 -14.74 -8.63
CA ASP A 93 -0.48 -15.70 -9.18
C ASP A 93 -0.07 -16.73 -8.11
N LYS A 94 -0.42 -17.99 -8.36
CA LYS A 94 -0.14 -19.11 -7.45
C LYS A 94 1.34 -19.51 -7.40
N ASP A 95 2.15 -18.98 -8.30
CA ASP A 95 3.60 -19.18 -8.29
C ASP A 95 4.32 -18.30 -7.24
N TYR A 96 3.57 -17.43 -6.55
CA TYR A 96 4.04 -16.69 -5.39
C TYR A 96 3.57 -17.38 -4.11
N ASP A 97 4.48 -17.92 -3.33
CA ASP A 97 4.20 -18.60 -2.06
C ASP A 97 4.13 -17.66 -0.85
N ASN A 98 4.53 -16.41 -1.06
CA ASN A 98 4.67 -15.37 -0.03
C ASN A 98 3.65 -14.22 -0.14
N VAL A 99 2.52 -14.42 -0.85
CA VAL A 99 1.46 -13.42 -1.04
C VAL A 99 0.27 -13.68 -0.11
N ILE A 100 -0.24 -12.63 0.53
CA ILE A 100 -1.52 -12.65 1.24
C ILE A 100 -2.37 -11.44 0.85
N HIS A 101 -3.68 -11.54 1.11
CA HIS A 101 -4.64 -10.45 0.90
C HIS A 101 -5.21 -9.98 2.24
N VAL A 102 -5.41 -8.66 2.36
CA VAL A 102 -6.07 -8.03 3.52
C VAL A 102 -7.20 -7.14 3.02
N ALA A 103 -8.41 -7.43 3.49
CA ALA A 103 -9.58 -6.59 3.22
C ALA A 103 -9.77 -5.55 4.31
N LYS A 104 -9.94 -4.29 3.91
CA LYS A 104 -10.20 -3.18 4.83
C LYS A 104 -11.49 -2.45 4.47
N HIS A 105 -12.00 -1.68 5.44
CA HIS A 105 -13.23 -0.90 5.31
C HIS A 105 -13.02 0.57 5.70
N ASN A 106 -11.83 0.90 6.18
CA ASN A 106 -11.38 2.23 6.58
C ASN A 106 -10.19 2.67 5.72
N TRP A 107 -9.67 3.86 5.96
CA TRP A 107 -8.53 4.39 5.22
C TRP A 107 -7.26 3.59 5.50
N GLY A 108 -6.97 3.35 6.79
CA GLY A 108 -5.80 2.58 7.20
C GLY A 108 -5.98 1.08 7.03
N ALA A 109 -4.87 0.38 6.89
CA ALA A 109 -4.86 -1.06 6.68
C ALA A 109 -4.82 -1.87 7.98
N PHE A 110 -4.64 -1.23 9.15
CA PHE A 110 -4.59 -1.90 10.44
C PHE A 110 -5.95 -1.93 11.15
N TYR A 111 -6.64 -0.79 11.19
CA TYR A 111 -7.87 -0.68 11.97
C TYR A 111 -8.98 -1.58 11.43
N GLY A 112 -9.43 -2.53 12.25
CA GLY A 112 -10.52 -3.45 11.91
C GLY A 112 -10.18 -4.51 10.88
N THR A 113 -8.89 -4.82 10.71
CA THR A 113 -8.38 -5.87 9.81
C THR A 113 -7.56 -6.90 10.60
N ASP A 114 -7.11 -7.93 9.93
CA ASP A 114 -6.18 -8.92 10.48
C ASP A 114 -4.70 -8.61 10.13
N LEU A 115 -4.39 -7.45 9.55
CA LEU A 115 -3.02 -7.14 9.09
C LEU A 115 -1.99 -7.28 10.22
N ASP A 116 -2.21 -6.64 11.37
CA ASP A 116 -1.25 -6.71 12.49
C ASP A 116 -1.04 -8.16 12.96
N VAL A 117 -2.12 -8.95 13.02
CA VAL A 117 -2.03 -10.38 13.37
C VAL A 117 -1.18 -11.14 12.35
N GLN A 118 -1.37 -10.89 11.06
CA GLN A 118 -0.60 -11.54 9.99
C GLN A 118 0.88 -11.19 10.04
N LEU A 119 1.18 -9.92 10.31
CA LEU A 119 2.57 -9.42 10.43
C LEU A 119 3.25 -9.99 11.69
N ARG A 120 2.59 -9.90 12.87
CA ARG A 120 3.15 -10.36 14.15
C ARG A 120 3.44 -11.87 14.16
N ARG A 121 2.54 -12.68 13.61
CA ARG A 121 2.71 -14.14 13.53
C ARG A 121 3.93 -14.54 12.70
N ARG A 122 4.37 -13.68 11.77
CA ARG A 122 5.53 -13.90 10.91
C ARG A 122 6.79 -13.20 11.41
N GLY A 123 6.71 -12.53 12.56
CA GLY A 123 7.82 -11.79 13.13
C GLY A 123 8.25 -10.58 12.28
N ILE A 124 7.34 -10.00 11.50
CA ILE A 124 7.62 -8.82 10.68
C ILE A 124 7.89 -7.62 11.59
N GLU A 125 8.96 -6.91 11.30
CA GLU A 125 9.41 -5.72 12.03
C GLU A 125 9.45 -4.47 11.11
N GLU A 126 9.53 -4.67 9.79
CA GLU A 126 9.67 -3.62 8.80
C GLU A 126 8.62 -3.72 7.69
N ILE A 127 8.05 -2.57 7.34
CA ILE A 127 7.04 -2.44 6.28
C ILE A 127 7.60 -1.56 5.17
N VAL A 128 7.66 -2.09 3.96
CA VAL A 128 7.81 -1.34 2.72
C VAL A 128 6.41 -1.00 2.24
N LEU A 129 6.07 0.29 2.18
CA LEU A 129 4.72 0.78 1.93
C LEU A 129 4.62 1.44 0.56
N SER A 130 3.59 1.09 -0.20
CA SER A 130 3.29 1.63 -1.54
C SER A 130 1.78 1.67 -1.82
N GLY A 131 1.35 2.23 -2.95
CA GLY A 131 -0.04 2.18 -3.41
C GLY A 131 -0.73 3.52 -3.57
N ILE A 132 -2.07 3.56 -3.49
CA ILE A 132 -2.95 4.71 -3.73
C ILE A 132 -4.02 4.82 -2.61
N ALA A 133 -4.35 6.01 -2.10
CA ALA A 133 -3.74 7.31 -2.36
C ALA A 133 -2.79 7.67 -1.22
N THR A 134 -1.74 8.44 -1.54
CA THR A 134 -0.70 8.84 -0.58
C THR A 134 -1.28 9.49 0.66
N THR A 135 -2.21 10.46 0.51
CA THR A 135 -2.78 11.24 1.62
C THR A 135 -3.90 10.52 2.37
N ILE A 136 -4.35 9.37 1.89
CA ILE A 136 -5.50 8.64 2.45
C ILE A 136 -5.02 7.29 3.00
N GLY A 137 -5.02 6.26 2.16
CA GLY A 137 -4.70 4.90 2.59
C GLY A 137 -3.24 4.73 3.01
N CYS A 138 -2.29 5.31 2.26
CA CYS A 138 -0.86 5.18 2.56
C CYS A 138 -0.47 5.94 3.83
N ASP A 139 -0.86 7.23 3.96
CA ASP A 139 -0.52 8.04 5.15
C ASP A 139 -1.14 7.46 6.42
N THR A 140 -2.44 7.09 6.38
CA THR A 140 -3.09 6.48 7.54
C THR A 140 -2.39 5.18 7.93
N THR A 141 -2.10 4.31 6.97
CA THR A 141 -1.39 3.05 7.22
C THR A 141 0.02 3.27 7.78
N ALA A 142 0.76 4.27 7.25
CA ALA A 142 2.10 4.60 7.76
C ALA A 142 2.08 5.05 9.22
N ARG A 143 1.10 5.90 9.60
CA ARG A 143 0.93 6.36 10.98
C ARG A 143 0.53 5.22 11.91
N GLU A 144 -0.39 4.36 11.49
CA GLU A 144 -0.76 3.17 12.26
C GLU A 144 0.44 2.23 12.44
N ALA A 145 1.18 1.93 11.37
CA ALA A 145 2.39 1.10 11.41
C ALA A 145 3.42 1.64 12.41
N PHE A 146 3.68 2.95 12.36
CA PHE A 146 4.58 3.62 13.32
C PHE A 146 4.10 3.46 14.76
N GLN A 147 2.80 3.66 15.04
CA GLN A 147 2.23 3.50 16.38
C GLN A 147 2.27 2.06 16.87
N HIS A 148 2.17 1.08 15.98
CA HIS A 148 2.34 -0.34 16.27
C HIS A 148 3.82 -0.75 16.44
N GLY A 149 4.78 0.16 16.22
CA GLY A 149 6.21 -0.08 16.40
C GLY A 149 6.92 -0.69 15.21
N TYR A 150 6.30 -0.70 14.03
CA TYR A 150 6.97 -1.14 12.80
C TYR A 150 7.91 -0.06 12.27
N GLN A 151 9.04 -0.49 11.69
CA GLN A 151 9.86 0.37 10.85
C GLN A 151 9.16 0.56 9.50
N VAL A 152 9.13 1.79 8.99
CA VAL A 152 8.44 2.11 7.73
C VAL A 152 9.44 2.57 6.67
N ILE A 153 9.33 2.02 5.48
CA ILE A 153 9.95 2.52 4.25
C ILE A 153 8.83 2.91 3.30
N ALA A 154 8.59 4.19 3.11
CA ALA A 154 7.65 4.69 2.12
C ALA A 154 8.34 4.74 0.75
N VAL A 155 7.76 4.07 -0.25
CA VAL A 155 8.30 4.07 -1.62
C VAL A 155 7.59 5.14 -2.42
N GLU A 156 8.21 6.33 -2.51
CA GLU A 156 7.54 7.54 -2.96
C GLU A 156 7.08 7.48 -4.42
N ASP A 157 7.88 6.92 -5.34
CA ASP A 157 7.55 6.77 -6.75
C ASP A 157 6.65 5.56 -7.08
N ALA A 158 6.36 4.73 -6.06
CA ALA A 158 5.36 3.66 -6.11
C ALA A 158 4.03 4.05 -5.42
N MET A 159 3.84 5.34 -5.15
CA MET A 159 2.62 5.94 -4.61
C MET A 159 2.17 7.10 -5.48
N THR A 160 0.89 7.42 -5.44
CA THR A 160 0.34 8.65 -6.05
C THR A 160 -0.92 9.10 -5.32
N ASP A 161 -1.41 10.28 -5.70
CA ASP A 161 -2.60 10.91 -5.12
C ASP A 161 -3.41 11.62 -6.21
N PHE A 162 -4.56 12.19 -5.88
CA PHE A 162 -5.30 13.12 -6.76
C PHE A 162 -4.75 14.55 -6.71
N ASN A 163 -3.82 14.84 -5.80
CA ASN A 163 -3.18 16.14 -5.63
C ASN A 163 -1.69 15.97 -5.40
N GLY A 164 -0.88 16.28 -6.42
CA GLY A 164 0.57 16.14 -6.34
C GLY A 164 1.25 17.00 -5.27
N SER A 165 0.68 18.16 -4.94
CA SER A 165 1.21 19.00 -3.86
C SER A 165 0.99 18.38 -2.48
N LEU A 166 -0.17 17.75 -2.26
CA LEU A 166 -0.46 17.02 -1.03
C LEU A 166 0.40 15.76 -0.94
N HIS A 167 0.54 15.01 -2.04
CA HIS A 167 1.49 13.87 -2.09
C HIS A 167 2.88 14.31 -1.61
N LYS A 168 3.44 15.36 -2.23
CA LYS A 168 4.75 15.89 -1.85
C LYS A 168 4.79 16.34 -0.39
N GLY A 169 3.77 17.01 0.10
CA GLY A 169 3.67 17.46 1.49
C GLY A 169 3.69 16.30 2.50
N ILE A 170 3.01 15.21 2.20
CA ILE A 170 3.03 14.00 3.05
C ILE A 170 4.39 13.30 2.97
N VAL A 171 4.93 13.10 1.79
CA VAL A 171 6.23 12.44 1.60
C VAL A 171 7.33 13.20 2.34
N ASP A 172 7.47 14.49 2.09
CA ASP A 172 8.56 15.30 2.66
C ASP A 172 8.33 15.65 4.14
N GLY A 173 7.09 15.93 4.51
CA GLY A 173 6.76 16.47 5.84
C GLY A 173 6.39 15.42 6.88
N ILE A 174 5.86 14.29 6.47
CA ILE A 174 5.34 13.27 7.39
C ILE A 174 6.16 11.98 7.30
N PHE A 175 6.30 11.38 6.11
CA PHE A 175 6.96 10.07 5.99
C PHE A 175 8.42 10.10 6.42
N THR A 176 9.13 11.21 6.20
CA THR A 176 10.50 11.41 6.69
C THR A 176 10.62 11.42 8.22
N ARG A 177 9.50 11.61 8.95
CA ARG A 177 9.43 11.57 10.41
C ARG A 177 8.96 10.23 10.96
N LEU A 178 8.17 9.49 10.15
CA LEU A 178 7.67 8.16 10.52
C LEU A 178 8.68 7.06 10.19
N GLY A 179 9.52 7.28 9.19
CA GLY A 179 10.43 6.26 8.71
C GLY A 179 11.40 6.77 7.66
N ARG A 180 11.67 5.94 6.68
CA ARG A 180 12.57 6.22 5.55
C ARG A 180 11.77 6.40 4.28
N VAL A 181 12.11 7.39 3.47
CA VAL A 181 11.56 7.56 2.11
C VAL A 181 12.60 7.07 1.11
N ARG A 182 12.17 6.24 0.17
CA ARG A 182 13.03 5.65 -0.86
C ARG A 182 12.32 5.62 -2.21
N SER A 183 13.09 5.61 -3.28
CA SER A 183 12.58 5.26 -4.61
C SER A 183 12.46 3.74 -4.76
N THR A 184 11.68 3.29 -5.73
CA THR A 184 11.57 1.88 -6.11
C THR A 184 12.94 1.27 -6.40
N GLN A 185 13.79 1.96 -7.14
CA GLN A 185 15.13 1.46 -7.48
C GLN A 185 16.01 1.26 -6.24
N GLU A 186 15.95 2.19 -5.27
CA GLU A 186 16.69 2.03 -4.02
C GLU A 186 16.21 0.81 -3.23
N VAL A 187 14.88 0.60 -3.15
CA VAL A 187 14.31 -0.55 -2.43
C VAL A 187 14.65 -1.86 -3.15
N VAL A 188 14.52 -1.94 -4.48
CA VAL A 188 14.92 -3.12 -5.26
C VAL A 188 16.39 -3.45 -5.02
N LYS A 189 17.26 -2.44 -5.05
CA LYS A 189 18.69 -2.64 -4.73
C LYS A 189 18.89 -3.16 -3.30
N MET A 190 18.17 -2.63 -2.31
CA MET A 190 18.23 -3.13 -0.92
C MET A 190 17.79 -4.60 -0.84
N ILE A 191 16.76 -5.00 -1.59
CA ILE A 191 16.29 -6.38 -1.67
C ILE A 191 17.36 -7.28 -2.27
N GLU A 192 17.93 -6.91 -3.42
CA GLU A 192 18.97 -7.71 -4.11
C GLU A 192 20.23 -7.87 -3.25
N GLU A 193 20.64 -6.85 -2.52
CA GLU A 193 21.76 -6.90 -1.57
C GLU A 193 21.46 -7.76 -0.32
N SER A 194 20.21 -8.18 -0.14
CA SER A 194 19.74 -8.95 1.04
C SER A 194 19.47 -10.42 0.75
N LYS A 195 19.50 -10.83 -0.53
CA LYS A 195 19.41 -12.22 -0.99
C LYS A 195 20.75 -12.94 -0.82
#